data_5febcaa82ecad1035196e1c8f31f22b3
#
_entry.id   5febcaa82ecad1035196e1c8f31f22b3
#
_cell.length_a   1.000
_cell.length_b   1.000
_cell.length_c   1.000
_cell.angle_alpha   90.00
_cell.angle_beta   90.00
_cell.angle_gamma   90.00
#
_symmetry.space_group_name_H-M   'P 1'
#
loop_
_entity.id
_entity.type
_entity.pdbx_description
1 polymer ?
#
loop_
_entity_poly.entity_id
_entity_poly.type
_entity_poly.pdbx_seq_one_letter_code
_entity_poly.pdbx_strand_id
1 'polypeptide(L)'
;MIDIESIGSRVKYHRLRNKISQEELADLAQVSRVHISYLERGERIPSMESFINIANALNVSADELLANNLLVTGNNMNASELDILFDCSANERQILLQNMRSLKDTLRSYHISK
;
A
#
# COMPACT_ATOMS: atom_id res chain seq x y z
N MET A 1 18.80 -8.12 4.41
CA MET A 1 19.23 -6.88 3.73
C MET A 1 18.05 -6.19 3.10
N ILE A 2 18.01 -4.86 3.13
CA ILE A 2 16.89 -4.10 2.57
C ILE A 2 16.95 -4.12 1.05
N ASP A 3 15.82 -4.44 0.43
CA ASP A 3 15.64 -4.35 -1.02
C ASP A 3 15.14 -2.94 -1.37
N ILE A 4 16.08 -2.02 -1.55
CA ILE A 4 15.76 -0.62 -1.83
C ILE A 4 15.12 -0.44 -3.21
N GLU A 5 15.48 -1.29 -4.17
CA GLU A 5 14.88 -1.23 -5.52
C GLU A 5 13.38 -1.48 -5.47
N SER A 6 12.95 -2.43 -4.64
CA SER A 6 11.54 -2.72 -4.44
C SER A 6 10.81 -1.54 -3.83
N ILE A 7 11.40 -0.90 -2.82
CA ILE A 7 10.81 0.28 -2.18
C ILE A 7 10.67 1.41 -3.20
N GLY A 8 11.73 1.68 -3.95
CA GLY A 8 11.71 2.72 -4.97
C GLY A 8 10.69 2.49 -6.06
N SER A 9 10.57 1.24 -6.52
CA SER A 9 9.57 0.85 -7.53
C SER A 9 8.15 1.06 -7.04
N ARG A 10 7.88 0.77 -5.77
CA ARG A 10 6.56 0.95 -5.18
C ARG A 10 6.23 2.42 -4.99
N VAL A 11 7.19 3.23 -4.60
CA VAL A 11 7.02 4.68 -4.53
C VAL A 11 6.65 5.22 -5.90
N LYS A 12 7.40 4.85 -6.93
CA LYS A 12 7.12 5.28 -8.30
C LYS A 12 5.75 4.84 -8.78
N TYR A 13 5.40 3.60 -8.51
CA TYR A 13 4.10 3.03 -8.88
C TYR A 13 2.95 3.85 -8.29
N HIS A 14 2.98 4.12 -7.00
CA HIS A 14 1.93 4.88 -6.34
C HIS A 14 1.94 6.35 -6.74
N ARG A 15 3.12 6.91 -6.99
CA ARG A 15 3.22 8.28 -7.51
C ARG A 15 2.50 8.41 -8.86
N LEU A 16 2.78 7.48 -9.77
CA LEU A 16 2.14 7.50 -11.08
C LEU A 16 0.63 7.25 -11.00
N ARG A 17 0.20 6.40 -10.09
CA ARG A 17 -1.23 6.18 -9.86
C ARG A 17 -1.94 7.43 -9.35
N ASN A 18 -1.25 8.23 -8.56
CA ASN A 18 -1.78 9.51 -8.08
C ASN A 18 -1.64 10.63 -9.12
N LYS A 19 -1.03 10.33 -10.27
CA LYS A 19 -0.85 11.27 -11.38
C LYS A 19 -0.10 12.52 -10.97
N ILE A 20 0.93 12.37 -10.14
CA ILE A 20 1.80 13.47 -9.72
C ILE A 20 3.21 13.24 -10.21
N SER A 21 3.94 14.35 -10.39
CA SER A 21 5.35 14.33 -10.80
C SER A 21 6.26 14.04 -9.60
N GLN A 22 7.54 13.75 -9.88
CA GLN A 22 8.54 13.65 -8.83
C GLN A 22 8.65 14.94 -8.04
N GLU A 23 8.56 16.08 -8.71
CA GLU A 23 8.62 17.39 -8.07
C GLU A 23 7.42 17.61 -7.15
N GLU A 24 6.22 17.27 -7.59
CA GLU A 24 5.02 17.37 -6.77
C GLU A 24 5.10 16.48 -5.54
N LEU A 25 5.57 15.25 -5.70
CA LEU A 25 5.75 14.36 -4.55
C LEU A 25 6.80 14.92 -3.59
N ALA A 26 7.90 15.46 -4.12
CA ALA A 26 8.94 16.06 -3.29
C ALA A 26 8.40 17.22 -2.46
N ASP A 27 7.59 18.07 -3.07
CA ASP A 27 6.95 19.20 -2.37
C ASP A 27 6.02 18.70 -1.25
N LEU A 28 5.18 17.71 -1.55
CA LEU A 28 4.25 17.16 -0.57
C LEU A 28 4.97 16.48 0.59
N ALA A 29 6.07 15.79 0.30
CA ALA A 29 6.84 15.07 1.31
C ALA A 29 7.92 15.94 1.98
N GLN A 30 8.09 17.19 1.54
CA GLN A 30 9.08 18.12 2.07
C GLN A 30 10.52 17.58 1.92
N VAL A 31 10.81 16.97 0.79
CA VAL A 31 12.14 16.50 0.42
C VAL A 31 12.52 17.08 -0.93
N SER A 32 13.78 16.92 -1.34
CA SER A 32 14.19 17.40 -2.65
C SER A 32 13.74 16.45 -3.76
N ARG A 33 13.53 17.00 -4.96
CA ARG A 33 13.21 16.17 -6.13
C ARG A 33 14.33 15.18 -6.43
N VAL A 34 15.57 15.59 -6.23
CA VAL A 34 16.73 14.72 -6.42
C VAL A 34 16.66 13.52 -5.50
N HIS A 35 16.22 13.72 -4.24
CA HIS A 35 16.03 12.64 -3.30
C HIS A 35 14.99 11.63 -3.81
N ILE A 36 13.84 12.11 -4.30
CA ILE A 36 12.81 11.25 -4.87
C ILE A 36 13.35 10.47 -6.06
N SER A 37 14.10 11.13 -6.93
CA SER A 37 14.70 10.50 -8.12
C SER A 37 15.63 9.34 -7.72
N TYR A 38 16.52 9.55 -6.75
CA TYR A 38 17.44 8.51 -6.30
C TYR A 38 16.70 7.36 -5.61
N LEU A 39 15.68 7.70 -4.80
CA LEU A 39 14.87 6.68 -4.14
C LEU A 39 14.15 5.79 -5.16
N GLU A 40 13.52 6.37 -6.16
CA GLU A 40 12.78 5.61 -7.17
C GLU A 40 13.70 4.73 -8.03
N ARG A 41 14.96 5.08 -8.15
CA ARG A 41 15.95 4.24 -8.85
C ARG A 41 16.60 3.20 -7.97
N GLY A 42 16.24 3.17 -6.68
CA GLY A 42 16.84 2.22 -5.74
C GLY A 42 18.27 2.56 -5.37
N GLU A 43 18.65 3.81 -5.46
CA GLU A 43 20.03 4.27 -5.21
C GLU A 43 20.20 4.89 -3.82
N ARG A 44 19.12 5.19 -3.13
CA ARG A 44 19.21 5.86 -1.84
C ARG A 44 18.07 5.42 -0.91
N ILE A 45 18.45 5.15 0.35
CA ILE A 45 17.48 4.84 1.40
C ILE A 45 17.02 6.16 2.02
N PRO A 46 15.70 6.40 2.14
CA PRO A 46 15.22 7.62 2.79
C PRO A 46 15.42 7.54 4.31
N SER A 47 15.48 8.68 4.97
CA SER A 47 15.38 8.72 6.42
C SER A 47 13.98 8.25 6.83
N MET A 48 13.82 7.87 8.10
CA MET A 48 12.52 7.46 8.62
C MET A 48 11.48 8.58 8.43
N GLU A 49 11.84 9.81 8.73
CA GLU A 49 10.95 10.95 8.55
C GLU A 49 10.54 11.15 7.10
N SER A 50 11.51 11.12 6.18
CA SER A 50 11.22 11.25 4.76
C SER A 50 10.32 10.11 4.26
N PHE A 51 10.58 8.90 4.72
CA PHE A 51 9.78 7.73 4.35
C PHE A 51 8.32 7.88 4.78
N ILE A 52 8.11 8.31 6.03
CA ILE A 52 6.77 8.54 6.57
C ILE A 52 6.06 9.64 5.77
N ASN A 53 6.75 10.73 5.48
CA ASN A 53 6.19 11.83 4.71
C ASN A 53 5.79 11.39 3.29
N ILE A 54 6.61 10.56 2.66
CA ILE A 54 6.33 10.02 1.32
C ILE A 54 5.09 9.12 1.37
N ALA A 55 5.01 8.23 2.34
CA ALA A 55 3.86 7.34 2.49
C ALA A 55 2.57 8.14 2.69
N ASN A 56 2.62 9.16 3.54
CA ASN A 56 1.48 10.04 3.79
C ASN A 56 1.09 10.82 2.53
N ALA A 57 2.07 11.34 1.80
CA ALA A 57 1.82 12.09 0.57
C ALA A 57 1.16 11.22 -0.51
N LEU A 58 1.54 9.94 -0.57
CA LEU A 58 0.98 8.99 -1.52
C LEU A 58 -0.32 8.35 -1.02
N ASN A 59 -0.67 8.59 0.23
CA ASN A 59 -1.83 7.99 0.89
C ASN A 59 -1.79 6.46 0.87
N VAL A 60 -0.62 5.91 1.17
CA VAL A 60 -0.42 4.46 1.26
C VAL A 60 0.20 4.12 2.61
N SER A 61 0.02 2.88 3.04
CA SER A 61 0.63 2.42 4.28
C SER A 61 2.12 2.14 4.09
N ALA A 62 2.86 2.18 5.18
CA ALA A 62 4.27 1.77 5.17
C ALA A 62 4.41 0.31 4.72
N ASP A 63 3.47 -0.55 5.11
CA ASP A 63 3.45 -1.96 4.71
C ASP A 63 3.43 -2.11 3.19
N GLU A 64 2.66 -1.29 2.51
CA GLU A 64 2.57 -1.32 1.05
C GLU A 64 3.90 -1.00 0.40
N LEU A 65 4.60 0.00 0.90
CA LEU A 65 5.90 0.39 0.36
C LEU A 65 7.00 -0.62 0.71
N LEU A 66 6.87 -1.29 1.86
CA LEU A 66 7.89 -2.21 2.38
C LEU A 66 7.55 -3.69 2.13
N ALA A 67 6.50 -3.98 1.37
CA ALA A 67 5.94 -5.34 1.29
C ALA A 67 6.97 -6.43 1.00
N ASN A 68 7.95 -6.16 0.11
CA ASN A 68 8.97 -7.15 -0.23
C ASN A 68 10.10 -7.25 0.80
N ASN A 69 10.09 -6.39 1.80
CA ASN A 69 11.12 -6.34 2.84
C ASN A 69 10.61 -6.86 4.19
N LEU A 70 9.31 -7.06 4.32
CA LEU A 70 8.70 -7.49 5.57
C LEU A 70 8.34 -8.97 5.50
N LEU A 71 8.63 -9.69 6.58
CA LEU A 71 8.23 -11.08 6.73
C LEU A 71 6.76 -11.20 7.09
N VAL A 72 6.23 -10.20 7.79
CA VAL A 72 4.83 -10.14 8.20
C VAL A 72 4.25 -8.82 7.73
N THR A 73 3.14 -8.86 7.02
CA THR A 73 2.42 -7.66 6.60
C THR A 73 1.12 -7.56 7.37
N GLY A 74 0.53 -6.36 7.37
CA GLY A 74 -0.70 -6.10 8.13
C GLY A 74 -1.91 -6.91 7.71
N ASN A 75 -1.90 -7.50 6.53
CA ASN A 75 -3.04 -8.25 5.99
C ASN A 75 -3.16 -9.66 6.53
N ASN A 76 -2.07 -10.36 6.73
CA ASN A 76 -2.03 -11.79 7.07
C ASN A 76 -2.83 -12.69 6.12
N MET A 77 -3.09 -12.23 4.91
CA MET A 77 -3.83 -12.99 3.91
C MET A 77 -2.86 -13.73 3.00
N ASN A 78 -3.21 -14.95 2.61
CA ASN A 78 -2.42 -15.71 1.66
C ASN A 78 -2.65 -15.20 0.23
N ALA A 79 -1.82 -15.65 -0.72
CA ALA A 79 -1.88 -15.19 -2.10
C ALA A 79 -3.24 -15.46 -2.76
N SER A 80 -3.86 -16.61 -2.45
CA SER A 80 -5.17 -16.96 -3.02
C SER A 80 -6.27 -16.01 -2.56
N GLU A 81 -6.24 -15.63 -1.29
CA GLU A 81 -7.22 -14.69 -0.73
C GLU A 81 -7.03 -13.31 -1.33
N LEU A 82 -5.79 -12.87 -1.48
CA LEU A 82 -5.47 -11.59 -2.10
C LEU A 82 -5.92 -11.55 -3.56
N ASP A 83 -5.71 -12.63 -4.31
CA ASP A 83 -6.12 -12.73 -5.70
C ASP A 83 -7.63 -12.57 -5.85
N ILE A 84 -8.41 -13.18 -4.97
CA ILE A 84 -9.87 -13.07 -4.98
C ILE A 84 -10.30 -11.61 -4.81
N LEU A 85 -9.62 -10.86 -3.92
CA LEU A 85 -9.99 -9.46 -3.64
C LEU A 85 -9.48 -8.49 -4.70
N PHE A 86 -8.26 -8.71 -5.21
CA PHE A 86 -7.63 -7.76 -6.13
C PHE A 86 -8.01 -7.97 -7.58
N ASP A 87 -8.47 -9.16 -7.94
CA ASP A 87 -8.94 -9.45 -9.28
C ASP A 87 -10.39 -9.02 -9.50
N CYS A 88 -10.89 -8.15 -8.68
CA CYS A 88 -12.28 -7.68 -8.73
C CYS A 88 -12.37 -6.26 -9.28
N SER A 89 -13.42 -6.00 -10.06
CA SER A 89 -13.80 -4.64 -10.40
C SER A 89 -14.31 -3.92 -9.14
N ALA A 90 -14.45 -2.59 -9.21
CA ALA A 90 -14.97 -1.82 -8.08
C ALA A 90 -16.38 -2.28 -7.69
N ASN A 91 -17.24 -2.58 -8.66
CA ASN A 91 -18.59 -3.08 -8.40
C ASN A 91 -18.58 -4.46 -7.74
N GLU A 92 -17.76 -5.36 -8.26
CA GLU A 92 -17.61 -6.70 -7.70
C GLU A 92 -17.12 -6.65 -6.25
N ARG A 93 -16.15 -5.78 -5.98
CA ARG A 93 -15.63 -5.61 -4.61
C ARG A 93 -16.72 -5.12 -3.66
N GLN A 94 -17.53 -4.15 -4.07
CA GLN A 94 -18.61 -3.65 -3.24
C GLN A 94 -19.65 -4.73 -2.95
N ILE A 95 -20.01 -5.52 -3.95
CA ILE A 95 -20.95 -6.62 -3.77
C ILE A 95 -20.41 -7.65 -2.79
N LEU A 96 -19.13 -8.02 -2.93
CA LEU A 96 -18.48 -8.98 -2.02
C LEU A 96 -18.46 -8.46 -0.60
N LEU A 97 -18.07 -7.20 -0.40
CA LEU A 97 -18.03 -6.60 0.93
C LEU A 97 -19.41 -6.54 1.59
N GLN A 98 -20.43 -6.20 0.81
CA GLN A 98 -21.80 -6.13 1.28
C GLN A 98 -22.30 -7.51 1.72
N ASN A 99 -22.01 -8.55 0.93
CA ASN A 99 -22.37 -9.93 1.27
C ASN A 99 -21.63 -10.42 2.51
N MET A 100 -20.36 -10.05 2.66
CA MET A 100 -19.58 -10.40 3.85
C MET A 100 -20.17 -9.77 5.12
N ARG A 101 -20.60 -8.52 5.04
CA ARG A 101 -21.25 -7.84 6.16
C ARG A 101 -22.55 -8.52 6.55
N SER A 102 -23.40 -8.83 5.59
CA SER A 102 -24.67 -9.53 5.82
C SER A 102 -24.43 -10.90 6.47
N LEU A 103 -23.46 -11.65 5.95
CA LEU A 103 -23.12 -12.96 6.48
C LEU A 103 -22.60 -12.86 7.91
N LYS A 104 -21.75 -11.88 8.18
CA LYS A 104 -21.20 -11.64 9.52
C LYS A 104 -22.31 -11.33 10.52
N ASP A 105 -23.27 -10.48 10.14
CA ASP A 105 -24.40 -10.11 10.97
C ASP A 105 -25.29 -11.32 11.24
N THR A 106 -25.54 -12.15 10.23
CA THR A 106 -26.31 -13.38 10.38
C THR A 106 -25.65 -14.33 11.35
N LEU A 107 -24.32 -14.55 11.21
CA LEU A 107 -23.58 -15.43 12.11
C LEU A 107 -23.66 -14.95 13.56
N ARG A 108 -23.56 -13.64 13.78
CA ARG A 108 -23.65 -13.06 15.11
C ARG A 108 -25.05 -13.18 15.70
N SER A 109 -26.09 -13.04 14.87
CA SER A 109 -27.47 -13.19 15.28
C SER A 109 -27.76 -14.59 15.84
N TYR A 110 -27.15 -15.61 15.24
CA TYR A 110 -27.32 -16.99 15.68
C TYR A 110 -26.33 -17.40 16.78
N HIS A 111 -25.50 -16.49 17.26
CA HIS A 111 -24.49 -16.76 18.30
C HIS A 111 -23.52 -17.87 17.94
N ILE A 112 -23.30 -18.08 16.64
CA ILE A 112 -22.41 -19.13 16.17
C ILE A 112 -20.94 -18.75 16.39
N SER A 113 -20.65 -17.47 16.47
CA SER A 113 -19.29 -16.91 16.57
C SER A 113 -18.81 -16.74 18.00
N LYS A 114 -19.26 -17.55 18.91
CA LYS A 114 -18.78 -17.49 20.29
C LYS A 114 -17.34 -17.93 20.45
#